data_8b8432c731b3f1e793a0f66bb6f9a30b
#
_entry.id   8b8432c731b3f1e793a0f66bb6f9a30b
#
_cell.length_a   1.000
_cell.length_b   1.000
_cell.length_c   1.000
_cell.angle_alpha   90.00
_cell.angle_beta   90.00
_cell.angle_gamma   90.00
#
_symmetry.space_group_name_H-M   'P 1'
#
loop_
_entity.id
_entity.type
_entity.pdbx_description
1 polymer ?
#
loop_
_entity_poly.entity_id
_entity_poly.type
_entity_poly.pdbx_seq_one_letter_code
_entity_poly.pdbx_strand_id
1 'polypeptide(L)'
;MADFESSAPQPPNSNYLLSLPPSPSLDPPPPPIRPFFPFPKRPAIRVTSEFDSESSIFFHKVSCKLLDNLAKIKLSFQNNNKGQITDSQLQFRSKYLSIHYDPDEHNALLRSFIDVGPKLQFRAAHDIKAQQGELGVVAKIADPGYSLELSSPVPAIGMPRATFKFPMGEVSLEEREEEEVNRGMSINGVLKGQFLNGTCAAHYKDEELELRYSYKDEALSFIPKVSWPSNALSFAFKRRFGPSDKLSYWYDLDSNDWSAVYKHTYGKDLKLKAGYDTKERLSWASLWVGDEGGKAKTAPMKMKVQFMLQVPQDDIRSAALLFRVKKRWDI
;
A
#
# COMPACT_ATOMS: atom_id res chain seq x y z
N MET A 1 -36.78 62.76 -39.42
CA MET A 1 -37.46 63.55 -38.38
C MET A 1 -36.72 63.20 -37.11
N ALA A 2 -35.71 63.98 -36.88
CA ALA A 2 -35.53 65.12 -35.96
C ALA A 2 -35.34 64.57 -34.54
N ASP A 3 -34.10 64.34 -34.17
CA ASP A 3 -33.21 65.04 -33.24
C ASP A 3 -33.85 65.74 -32.05
N PHE A 4 -33.48 65.33 -30.86
CA PHE A 4 -33.26 66.24 -29.75
C PHE A 4 -32.20 65.68 -28.79
N GLU A 5 -30.99 66.23 -28.92
CA GLU A 5 -29.94 66.20 -27.87
C GLU A 5 -30.38 66.98 -26.65
N SER A 6 -30.15 66.45 -25.46
CA SER A 6 -30.23 67.27 -24.24
C SER A 6 -28.87 67.17 -23.53
N SER A 7 -28.13 68.25 -23.69
CA SER A 7 -26.87 68.49 -22.97
C SER A 7 -27.13 68.92 -21.52
N ALA A 8 -26.55 68.25 -20.57
CA ALA A 8 -26.50 68.66 -19.16
C ALA A 8 -25.22 69.49 -18.90
N PRO A 9 -25.30 70.56 -18.09
CA PRO A 9 -24.19 71.49 -17.86
C PRO A 9 -23.14 70.92 -16.91
N GLN A 10 -21.88 71.19 -17.21
CA GLN A 10 -20.71 70.93 -16.36
C GLN A 10 -20.66 71.77 -15.09
N PRO A 11 -20.23 71.23 -13.92
CA PRO A 11 -20.01 72.09 -12.75
C PRO A 11 -18.64 72.78 -12.81
N PRO A 12 -18.51 73.96 -12.15
CA PRO A 12 -17.32 74.81 -12.26
C PRO A 12 -16.07 74.23 -11.54
N ASN A 13 -14.96 74.49 -12.19
CA ASN A 13 -13.61 74.20 -11.80
C ASN A 13 -13.26 74.96 -10.51
N SER A 14 -13.02 74.25 -9.38
CA SER A 14 -12.47 74.82 -8.13
C SER A 14 -11.04 74.28 -7.87
N ASN A 15 -10.11 74.98 -8.53
CA ASN A 15 -8.68 74.89 -8.19
C ASN A 15 -8.38 75.88 -7.04
N TYR A 16 -8.65 75.48 -5.82
CA TYR A 16 -7.98 76.03 -4.62
C TYR A 16 -8.10 74.97 -3.52
N LEU A 17 -7.19 73.98 -3.52
CA LEU A 17 -6.92 73.20 -2.30
C LEU A 17 -5.53 73.50 -1.82
N LEU A 18 -5.52 74.15 -0.67
CA LEU A 18 -4.36 74.43 0.15
C LEU A 18 -3.51 73.15 0.35
N SER A 19 -2.25 73.25 0.00
CA SER A 19 -1.24 72.23 0.29
C SER A 19 -1.08 72.06 1.82
N LEU A 20 -1.63 70.99 2.34
CA LEU A 20 -1.32 70.50 3.68
C LEU A 20 0.12 69.92 3.69
N PRO A 21 0.89 70.18 4.77
CA PRO A 21 2.23 69.60 4.89
C PRO A 21 2.13 68.07 4.94
N PRO A 22 3.16 67.34 4.42
CA PRO A 22 3.15 65.90 4.42
C PRO A 22 3.13 65.42 5.88
N SER A 23 2.19 64.52 6.17
CA SER A 23 2.16 63.79 7.44
C SER A 23 3.43 62.98 7.61
N PRO A 24 4.02 62.91 8.85
CA PRO A 24 5.16 62.09 9.06
C PRO A 24 4.85 60.64 8.67
N SER A 25 5.72 60.08 7.85
CA SER A 25 5.65 58.70 7.44
C SER A 25 5.76 57.81 8.70
N LEU A 26 4.64 57.20 9.09
CA LEU A 26 4.68 56.12 10.06
C LEU A 26 5.45 54.98 9.42
N ASP A 27 6.60 54.66 10.03
CA ASP A 27 7.38 53.47 9.67
C ASP A 27 6.45 52.26 9.62
N PRO A 28 6.57 51.39 8.60
CA PRO A 28 5.77 50.18 8.54
C PRO A 28 6.01 49.35 9.81
N PRO A 29 4.96 48.77 10.39
CA PRO A 29 5.12 47.97 11.60
C PRO A 29 6.17 46.87 11.35
N PRO A 30 7.08 46.60 12.32
CA PRO A 30 8.10 45.59 12.15
C PRO A 30 7.45 44.27 11.77
N PRO A 31 8.04 43.51 10.84
CA PRO A 31 7.48 42.24 10.40
C PRO A 31 7.28 41.33 11.63
N PRO A 32 6.17 40.56 11.70
CA PRO A 32 5.91 39.72 12.85
C PRO A 32 7.09 38.78 13.04
N ILE A 33 7.69 38.83 14.27
CA ILE A 33 8.79 37.97 14.69
C ILE A 33 8.27 36.53 14.54
N ARG A 34 8.64 35.84 13.46
CA ARG A 34 8.37 34.43 13.33
C ARG A 34 9.17 33.73 14.41
N PRO A 35 8.54 32.91 15.26
CA PRO A 35 9.28 32.18 16.27
C PRO A 35 10.37 31.35 15.54
N PHE A 36 11.60 31.50 16.02
CA PHE A 36 12.80 30.88 15.41
C PHE A 36 12.75 29.35 15.42
N PHE A 37 11.86 28.79 16.21
CA PHE A 37 11.48 27.39 16.22
C PHE A 37 9.97 27.30 15.96
N PRO A 38 9.53 26.79 14.79
CA PRO A 38 8.13 26.46 14.61
C PRO A 38 7.79 25.38 15.64
N PHE A 39 6.86 25.67 16.54
CA PHE A 39 6.34 24.66 17.46
C PHE A 39 5.93 23.43 16.62
N PRO A 40 6.44 22.23 16.97
CA PRO A 40 6.10 21.03 16.22
C PRO A 40 4.58 20.89 16.21
N LYS A 41 4.00 20.80 15.04
CA LYS A 41 2.58 20.49 14.88
C LYS A 41 2.28 19.24 15.69
N ARG A 42 1.16 19.23 16.42
CA ARG A 42 0.77 18.06 17.22
C ARG A 42 0.88 16.79 16.35
N PRO A 43 1.53 15.73 16.85
CA PRO A 43 1.69 14.52 16.09
C PRO A 43 0.31 13.94 15.77
N ALA A 44 0.04 13.61 14.49
CA ALA A 44 -1.20 12.97 14.10
C ALA A 44 -1.19 11.52 14.59
N ILE A 45 -2.01 11.24 15.58
CA ILE A 45 -2.15 9.91 16.17
C ILE A 45 -3.38 9.23 15.55
N ARG A 46 -3.22 8.00 15.13
CA ARG A 46 -4.30 7.15 14.67
C ARG A 46 -4.35 5.90 15.50
N VAL A 47 -5.48 5.65 16.11
CA VAL A 47 -5.77 4.41 16.83
C VAL A 47 -6.79 3.61 16.03
N THR A 48 -6.54 2.33 15.86
CA THR A 48 -7.47 1.39 15.22
C THR A 48 -7.62 0.19 16.12
N SER A 49 -8.85 -0.19 16.43
CA SER A 49 -9.18 -1.40 17.14
C SER A 49 -10.12 -2.25 16.28
N GLU A 50 -9.82 -3.52 16.18
CA GLU A 50 -10.58 -4.48 15.39
C GLU A 50 -10.83 -5.72 16.24
N PHE A 51 -12.08 -6.15 16.31
CA PHE A 51 -12.49 -7.39 16.96
C PHE A 51 -12.88 -8.40 15.89
N ASP A 52 -12.41 -9.62 16.04
CA ASP A 52 -12.74 -10.75 15.18
C ASP A 52 -13.38 -11.84 16.02
N SER A 53 -14.64 -12.21 15.71
CA SER A 53 -15.38 -13.22 16.46
C SER A 53 -14.90 -14.64 16.20
N GLU A 54 -14.24 -14.92 15.07
CA GLU A 54 -13.71 -16.23 14.72
C GLU A 54 -12.58 -16.63 15.67
N SER A 55 -11.62 -15.74 15.85
CA SER A 55 -10.49 -15.95 16.77
C SER A 55 -10.77 -15.47 18.19
N SER A 56 -11.86 -14.72 18.41
CA SER A 56 -12.17 -14.03 19.67
C SER A 56 -11.04 -13.10 20.14
N ILE A 57 -10.35 -12.46 19.19
CA ILE A 57 -9.17 -11.63 19.42
C ILE A 57 -9.48 -10.17 19.08
N PHE A 58 -8.93 -9.28 19.91
CA PHE A 58 -8.86 -7.86 19.62
C PHE A 58 -7.52 -7.50 19.02
N PHE A 59 -7.52 -6.88 17.86
CA PHE A 59 -6.34 -6.28 17.25
C PHE A 59 -6.32 -4.79 17.50
N HIS A 60 -5.22 -4.31 18.05
CA HIS A 60 -5.01 -2.89 18.29
C HIS A 60 -3.83 -2.39 17.48
N LYS A 61 -3.97 -1.22 16.90
CA LYS A 61 -2.92 -0.57 16.15
C LYS A 61 -2.92 0.92 16.44
N VAL A 62 -1.82 1.39 16.97
CA VAL A 62 -1.56 2.81 17.19
C VAL A 62 -0.51 3.26 16.20
N SER A 63 -0.74 4.34 15.49
CA SER A 63 0.26 4.91 14.60
C SER A 63 0.39 6.41 14.83
N CYS A 64 1.60 6.87 14.98
CA CYS A 64 1.96 8.26 15.19
C CYS A 64 2.90 8.72 14.07
N LYS A 65 2.62 9.87 13.50
CA LYS A 65 3.49 10.54 12.54
C LYS A 65 4.29 11.60 13.28
N LEU A 66 5.59 11.50 13.22
CA LEU A 66 6.54 12.41 13.88
C LEU A 66 7.20 13.35 12.88
N LEU A 67 7.63 14.51 13.35
CA LEU A 67 8.46 15.45 12.59
C LEU A 67 7.88 15.74 11.18
N ASP A 68 6.63 16.20 11.11
CA ASP A 68 5.95 16.54 9.84
C ASP A 68 5.98 15.43 8.77
N ASN A 69 5.84 14.18 9.20
CA ASN A 69 5.89 12.94 8.40
C ASN A 69 7.29 12.42 8.03
N LEU A 70 8.37 12.98 8.58
CA LEU A 70 9.72 12.44 8.37
C LEU A 70 9.91 11.07 9.02
N ALA A 71 9.18 10.81 10.11
CA ALA A 71 9.19 9.53 10.78
C ALA A 71 7.77 9.07 11.15
N LYS A 72 7.59 7.76 11.25
CA LYS A 72 6.34 7.11 11.64
C LYS A 72 6.63 5.99 12.64
N ILE A 73 5.93 6.02 13.76
CA ILE A 73 5.90 4.91 14.71
C ILE A 73 4.56 4.18 14.56
N LYS A 74 4.60 2.86 14.59
CA LYS A 74 3.43 1.99 14.69
C LYS A 74 3.66 1.01 15.82
N LEU A 75 2.66 0.86 16.65
CA LEU A 75 2.53 -0.20 17.64
C LEU A 75 1.32 -1.03 17.26
N SER A 76 1.47 -2.32 17.14
CA SER A 76 0.36 -3.28 16.96
C SER A 76 0.49 -4.37 17.99
N PHE A 77 -0.64 -4.82 18.51
CA PHE A 77 -0.70 -5.93 19.47
C PHE A 77 -2.09 -6.57 19.41
N GLN A 78 -2.17 -7.80 19.83
CA GLN A 78 -3.39 -8.55 19.99
C GLN A 78 -3.72 -8.69 21.48
N ASN A 79 -4.99 -8.78 21.76
CA ASN A 79 -5.48 -9.07 23.09
C ASN A 79 -6.45 -10.24 23.00
N ASN A 80 -6.13 -11.33 23.66
CA ASN A 80 -6.97 -12.53 23.67
C ASN A 80 -8.15 -12.37 24.63
N ASN A 81 -9.05 -13.36 24.64
CA ASN A 81 -10.23 -13.40 25.50
C ASN A 81 -9.91 -13.43 27.02
N LYS A 82 -8.65 -13.75 27.39
CA LYS A 82 -8.16 -13.73 28.78
C LYS A 82 -7.53 -12.38 29.16
N GLY A 83 -7.53 -11.41 28.26
CA GLY A 83 -6.92 -10.09 28.49
C GLY A 83 -5.39 -10.07 28.36
N GLN A 84 -4.76 -11.15 27.88
CA GLN A 84 -3.31 -11.19 27.68
C GLN A 84 -2.94 -10.55 26.36
N ILE A 85 -1.89 -9.76 26.37
CA ILE A 85 -1.33 -9.11 25.19
C ILE A 85 -0.38 -10.10 24.53
N THR A 86 -0.55 -10.31 23.23
CA THR A 86 0.26 -11.19 22.39
C THR A 86 0.55 -10.51 21.05
N ASP A 87 1.49 -11.06 20.30
CA ASP A 87 1.88 -10.58 18.95
C ASP A 87 2.16 -9.06 18.92
N SER A 88 2.87 -8.61 19.91
CA SER A 88 3.26 -7.21 20.02
C SER A 88 4.32 -6.88 18.98
N GLN A 89 4.13 -5.81 18.23
CA GLN A 89 5.09 -5.37 17.22
C GLN A 89 5.25 -3.86 17.27
N LEU A 90 6.48 -3.41 17.35
CA LEU A 90 6.84 -2.00 17.28
C LEU A 90 7.59 -1.73 15.97
N GLN A 91 7.08 -0.83 15.15
CA GLN A 91 7.70 -0.42 13.92
C GLN A 91 8.05 1.06 13.97
N PHE A 92 9.30 1.38 13.76
CA PHE A 92 9.77 2.73 13.47
C PHE A 92 10.16 2.80 11.99
N ARG A 93 9.72 3.83 11.29
CA ARG A 93 10.07 4.04 9.88
C ARG A 93 10.36 5.51 9.63
N SER A 94 11.56 5.80 9.19
CA SER A 94 11.98 7.09 8.65
C SER A 94 12.34 6.97 7.18
N LYS A 95 12.89 8.03 6.59
CA LYS A 95 13.35 8.02 5.19
C LYS A 95 14.49 7.02 4.97
N TYR A 96 15.42 6.90 5.92
CA TYR A 96 16.67 6.14 5.76
C TYR A 96 16.75 4.91 6.65
N LEU A 97 15.89 4.79 7.66
CA LEU A 97 15.94 3.73 8.67
C LEU A 97 14.55 3.18 8.93
N SER A 98 14.44 1.86 8.93
CA SER A 98 13.26 1.13 9.36
C SER A 98 13.67 0.11 10.41
N ILE A 99 13.02 0.13 11.57
CA ILE A 99 13.22 -0.81 12.67
C ILE A 99 11.89 -1.52 12.87
N HIS A 100 11.93 -2.83 12.88
CA HIS A 100 10.80 -3.67 13.24
C HIS A 100 11.20 -4.51 14.44
N TYR A 101 10.64 -4.22 15.59
CA TYR A 101 10.91 -4.90 16.84
C TYR A 101 9.72 -5.75 17.25
N ASP A 102 9.98 -6.99 17.55
CA ASP A 102 9.05 -7.98 18.08
C ASP A 102 9.43 -8.27 19.54
N PRO A 103 8.67 -7.76 20.53
CA PRO A 103 8.97 -8.00 21.94
C PRO A 103 8.80 -9.47 22.35
N ASP A 104 7.86 -10.19 21.75
CA ASP A 104 7.53 -11.58 22.12
C ASP A 104 8.66 -12.52 21.69
N GLU A 105 9.25 -12.26 20.54
CA GLU A 105 10.38 -12.99 20.00
C GLU A 105 11.74 -12.44 20.45
N HIS A 106 11.76 -11.29 21.14
CA HIS A 106 12.97 -10.51 21.46
C HIS A 106 13.85 -10.26 20.24
N ASN A 107 13.20 -10.02 19.09
CA ASN A 107 13.88 -9.84 17.82
C ASN A 107 13.71 -8.45 17.27
N ALA A 108 14.74 -7.93 16.59
CA ALA A 108 14.65 -6.69 15.84
C ALA A 108 15.26 -6.81 14.45
N LEU A 109 14.46 -6.46 13.45
CA LEU A 109 14.91 -6.37 12.07
C LEU A 109 15.17 -4.90 11.75
N LEU A 110 16.43 -4.60 11.50
CA LEU A 110 16.92 -3.28 11.09
C LEU A 110 17.06 -3.25 9.57
N ARG A 111 16.58 -2.20 8.94
CA ARG A 111 16.80 -1.93 7.51
C ARG A 111 17.19 -0.48 7.33
N SER A 112 18.26 -0.25 6.62
CA SER A 112 18.72 1.10 6.29
C SER A 112 19.09 1.20 4.81
N PHE A 113 19.01 2.41 4.29
CA PHE A 113 19.56 2.73 2.99
C PHE A 113 20.14 4.15 3.00
N ILE A 114 21.22 4.33 2.27
CA ILE A 114 21.96 5.58 2.17
C ILE A 114 22.22 5.85 0.69
N ASP A 115 21.76 7.00 0.22
CA ASP A 115 22.05 7.45 -1.13
C ASP A 115 23.40 8.20 -1.14
N VAL A 116 24.35 7.73 -1.95
CA VAL A 116 25.64 8.37 -2.15
C VAL A 116 25.65 8.98 -3.55
N GLY A 117 25.28 10.23 -3.59
CA GLY A 117 25.06 10.93 -4.86
C GLY A 117 23.82 10.41 -5.63
N PRO A 118 23.66 10.77 -6.91
CA PRO A 118 22.47 10.42 -7.68
C PRO A 118 22.47 8.98 -8.21
N LYS A 119 23.63 8.33 -8.24
CA LYS A 119 23.80 7.05 -8.94
C LYS A 119 24.04 5.85 -8.05
N LEU A 120 24.39 6.04 -6.78
CA LEU A 120 24.77 4.95 -5.89
C LEU A 120 23.90 4.95 -4.64
N GLN A 121 23.39 3.78 -4.26
CA GLN A 121 22.62 3.56 -3.03
C GLN A 121 23.15 2.33 -2.32
N PHE A 122 23.46 2.47 -1.04
CA PHE A 122 23.78 1.36 -0.14
C PHE A 122 22.54 0.94 0.62
N ARG A 123 22.36 -0.36 0.79
CA ARG A 123 21.28 -0.97 1.55
C ARG A 123 21.86 -1.94 2.56
N ALA A 124 21.31 -1.94 3.75
CA ALA A 124 21.66 -2.90 4.78
C ALA A 124 20.38 -3.39 5.47
N ALA A 125 20.31 -4.67 5.70
CA ALA A 125 19.31 -5.31 6.54
C ALA A 125 20.03 -6.19 7.55
N HIS A 126 19.53 -6.25 8.79
CA HIS A 126 20.11 -7.09 9.84
C HIS A 126 19.01 -7.58 10.78
N ASP A 127 18.97 -8.88 10.97
CA ASP A 127 18.15 -9.57 11.95
C ASP A 127 18.99 -9.85 13.19
N ILE A 128 18.64 -9.22 14.32
CA ILE A 128 19.46 -9.26 15.53
C ILE A 128 19.45 -10.67 16.17
N LYS A 129 18.29 -11.33 16.19
CA LYS A 129 18.15 -12.66 16.79
C LYS A 129 18.84 -13.73 15.96
N ALA A 130 18.64 -13.72 14.66
CA ALA A 130 19.25 -14.65 13.74
C ALA A 130 20.75 -14.36 13.54
N GLN A 131 21.24 -13.18 13.95
CA GLN A 131 22.60 -12.68 13.68
C GLN A 131 22.96 -12.72 12.18
N GLN A 132 21.95 -12.56 11.34
CA GLN A 132 22.09 -12.59 9.91
C GLN A 132 21.69 -11.24 9.32
N GLY A 133 22.31 -10.90 8.24
CA GLY A 133 22.03 -9.65 7.55
C GLY A 133 22.22 -9.76 6.06
N GLU A 134 21.97 -8.67 5.39
CA GLU A 134 22.20 -8.50 3.95
C GLU A 134 22.77 -7.11 3.71
N LEU A 135 23.83 -7.05 2.95
CA LEU A 135 24.40 -5.79 2.45
C LEU A 135 24.20 -5.74 0.95
N GLY A 136 23.69 -4.63 0.47
CA GLY A 136 23.44 -4.41 -0.95
C GLY A 136 23.95 -3.07 -1.44
N VAL A 137 24.39 -3.05 -2.69
CA VAL A 137 24.79 -1.85 -3.41
C VAL A 137 24.00 -1.79 -4.69
N VAL A 138 23.32 -0.68 -4.92
CA VAL A 138 22.57 -0.42 -6.16
C VAL A 138 23.25 0.70 -6.91
N ALA A 139 23.74 0.39 -8.12
CA ALA A 139 24.32 1.36 -9.03
C ALA A 139 23.35 1.66 -10.18
N LYS A 140 22.94 2.91 -10.34
CA LYS A 140 22.17 3.38 -11.50
C LYS A 140 23.14 3.61 -12.66
N ILE A 141 22.99 2.85 -13.74
CA ILE A 141 23.89 2.87 -14.90
C ILE A 141 23.44 3.92 -15.89
N ALA A 142 22.16 3.88 -16.25
CA ALA A 142 21.58 4.79 -17.24
C ALA A 142 20.10 5.07 -16.96
N ASP A 143 19.62 6.23 -17.35
CA ASP A 143 18.19 6.55 -17.38
C ASP A 143 17.63 6.28 -18.80
N PRO A 144 16.36 5.80 -18.90
CA PRO A 144 15.47 5.47 -17.81
C PRO A 144 15.61 4.02 -17.34
N GLY A 145 15.90 3.83 -16.03
CA GLY A 145 15.62 2.57 -15.33
C GLY A 145 16.64 1.44 -15.42
N TYR A 146 17.87 1.68 -15.89
CA TYR A 146 18.94 0.67 -15.85
C TYR A 146 19.73 0.75 -14.54
N SER A 147 19.78 -0.36 -13.80
CA SER A 147 20.57 -0.44 -12.57
C SER A 147 21.10 -1.84 -12.32
N LEU A 148 22.27 -1.89 -11.70
CA LEU A 148 22.86 -3.13 -11.20
C LEU A 148 22.78 -3.12 -9.68
N GLU A 149 22.25 -4.18 -9.11
CA GLU A 149 22.19 -4.41 -7.67
C GLU A 149 23.03 -5.63 -7.33
N LEU A 150 23.97 -5.45 -6.43
CA LEU A 150 24.77 -6.53 -5.85
C LEU A 150 24.36 -6.65 -4.39
N SER A 151 23.96 -7.82 -3.93
CA SER A 151 23.66 -8.09 -2.53
C SER A 151 24.39 -9.35 -2.03
N SER A 152 24.82 -9.31 -0.78
CA SER A 152 25.50 -10.41 -0.12
C SER A 152 24.94 -10.60 1.29
N PRO A 153 24.72 -11.84 1.72
CA PRO A 153 24.38 -12.13 3.10
C PRO A 153 25.54 -11.76 4.05
N VAL A 154 25.22 -11.53 5.31
CA VAL A 154 26.21 -11.28 6.38
C VAL A 154 25.84 -12.20 7.56
N PRO A 155 26.73 -13.13 7.98
CA PRO A 155 28.07 -13.40 7.44
C PRO A 155 28.03 -13.84 5.97
N ALA A 156 29.06 -13.52 5.21
CA ALA A 156 29.14 -13.84 3.80
C ALA A 156 29.22 -15.36 3.61
N ILE A 157 28.21 -15.94 3.01
CA ILE A 157 28.11 -17.34 2.62
C ILE A 157 27.80 -17.37 1.12
N GLY A 158 28.70 -17.97 0.34
CA GLY A 158 28.51 -18.07 -1.10
C GLY A 158 28.79 -16.78 -1.91
N MET A 159 28.35 -16.78 -3.14
CA MET A 159 28.53 -15.65 -4.06
C MET A 159 27.50 -14.56 -3.85
N PRO A 160 27.86 -13.29 -4.03
CA PRO A 160 26.88 -12.20 -4.03
C PRO A 160 25.84 -12.43 -5.11
N ARG A 161 24.58 -12.16 -4.77
CA ARG A 161 23.50 -12.09 -5.76
C ARG A 161 23.66 -10.83 -6.60
N ALA A 162 23.66 -11.00 -7.91
CA ALA A 162 23.71 -9.91 -8.87
C ALA A 162 22.34 -9.78 -9.55
N THR A 163 21.74 -8.58 -9.51
CA THR A 163 20.48 -8.30 -10.19
C THR A 163 20.64 -7.13 -11.13
N PHE A 164 20.39 -7.37 -12.41
CA PHE A 164 20.33 -6.33 -13.42
C PHE A 164 18.89 -5.94 -13.69
N LYS A 165 18.56 -4.67 -13.46
CA LYS A 165 17.23 -4.09 -13.72
C LYS A 165 17.27 -3.23 -14.97
N PHE A 166 16.22 -3.34 -15.77
CA PHE A 166 16.03 -2.57 -16.99
C PHE A 166 14.54 -2.22 -17.16
N PRO A 167 14.15 -1.29 -18.05
CA PRO A 167 12.75 -0.78 -18.11
C PRO A 167 11.69 -1.85 -18.30
N MET A 168 12.03 -2.96 -18.96
CA MET A 168 11.09 -4.05 -19.25
C MET A 168 11.20 -5.22 -18.25
N GLY A 169 12.06 -5.16 -17.24
CA GLY A 169 12.18 -6.26 -16.28
C GLY A 169 13.45 -6.25 -15.45
N GLU A 170 13.77 -7.41 -14.95
CA GLU A 170 14.99 -7.66 -14.18
C GLU A 170 15.46 -9.11 -14.37
N VAL A 171 16.75 -9.32 -14.27
CA VAL A 171 17.38 -10.64 -14.25
C VAL A 171 18.32 -10.69 -13.07
N SER A 172 18.22 -11.74 -12.28
CA SER A 172 19.10 -11.98 -11.14
C SER A 172 19.82 -13.31 -11.29
N LEU A 173 21.07 -13.29 -10.85
CA LEU A 173 21.94 -14.43 -10.75
C LEU A 173 22.27 -14.65 -9.28
N GLU A 174 22.00 -15.85 -8.77
CA GLU A 174 22.24 -16.22 -7.38
C GLU A 174 22.78 -17.64 -7.29
N GLU A 175 23.55 -17.89 -6.25
CA GLU A 175 24.02 -19.25 -5.96
C GLU A 175 22.89 -20.04 -5.32
N ARG A 176 22.66 -21.28 -5.81
CA ARG A 176 21.71 -22.23 -5.27
C ARG A 176 22.47 -23.32 -4.55
N GLU A 177 22.11 -23.57 -3.31
CA GLU A 177 22.59 -24.74 -2.58
C GLU A 177 21.80 -25.97 -3.05
N GLU A 178 22.43 -26.82 -3.85
CA GLU A 178 21.95 -28.15 -4.17
C GLU A 178 22.70 -29.13 -3.31
N GLU A 179 21.98 -29.90 -2.45
CA GLU A 179 22.45 -31.01 -1.60
C GLU A 179 23.96 -31.00 -1.35
N GLU A 180 24.37 -30.62 -0.18
CA GLU A 180 25.69 -30.62 0.54
C GLU A 180 27.01 -30.50 -0.28
N VAL A 181 27.04 -30.79 -1.57
CA VAL A 181 28.30 -30.88 -2.36
C VAL A 181 28.31 -30.05 -3.65
N ASN A 182 27.17 -29.79 -4.28
CA ASN A 182 27.13 -29.08 -5.55
C ASN A 182 26.48 -27.70 -5.39
N ARG A 183 27.28 -26.65 -5.60
CA ARG A 183 26.76 -25.27 -5.70
C ARG A 183 26.45 -24.97 -7.16
N GLY A 184 25.19 -24.87 -7.47
CA GLY A 184 24.69 -24.47 -8.79
C GLY A 184 24.46 -22.96 -8.88
N MET A 185 24.43 -22.43 -10.09
CA MET A 185 24.01 -21.05 -10.35
C MET A 185 22.56 -21.06 -10.80
N SER A 186 21.71 -20.31 -10.10
CA SER A 186 20.32 -20.09 -10.46
C SER A 186 20.14 -18.74 -11.15
N ILE A 187 19.41 -18.76 -12.28
CA ILE A 187 19.02 -17.55 -13.01
C ILE A 187 17.53 -17.33 -12.76
N ASN A 188 17.18 -16.18 -12.21
CA ASN A 188 15.80 -15.77 -12.02
C ASN A 188 15.55 -14.50 -12.82
N GLY A 189 14.39 -14.38 -13.45
CA GLY A 189 14.10 -13.22 -14.28
C GLY A 189 12.62 -12.87 -14.35
N VAL A 190 12.36 -11.60 -14.55
CA VAL A 190 11.01 -11.06 -14.80
C VAL A 190 11.09 -10.15 -16.00
N LEU A 191 10.34 -10.50 -17.05
CA LEU A 191 10.16 -9.65 -18.24
C LEU A 191 8.72 -9.16 -18.31
N LYS A 192 8.54 -7.89 -18.65
CA LYS A 192 7.22 -7.28 -18.81
C LYS A 192 7.18 -6.53 -20.14
N GLY A 193 6.13 -6.73 -20.90
CA GLY A 193 5.92 -6.05 -22.17
C GLY A 193 4.44 -5.73 -22.38
N GLN A 194 4.17 -4.79 -23.26
CA GLN A 194 2.80 -4.51 -23.70
C GLN A 194 2.49 -5.29 -24.97
N PHE A 195 1.34 -5.95 -25.00
CA PHE A 195 0.86 -6.70 -26.15
C PHE A 195 -0.68 -6.62 -26.20
N LEU A 196 -1.25 -6.30 -27.37
CA LEU A 196 -2.69 -6.25 -27.63
C LEU A 196 -3.49 -5.54 -26.49
N ASN A 197 -3.13 -4.32 -26.15
CA ASN A 197 -3.76 -3.53 -25.08
C ASN A 197 -3.68 -4.15 -23.68
N GLY A 198 -2.87 -5.18 -23.49
CA GLY A 198 -2.60 -5.82 -22.22
C GLY A 198 -1.12 -5.82 -21.89
N THR A 199 -0.79 -6.28 -20.70
CA THR A 199 0.58 -6.45 -20.23
C THR A 199 0.91 -7.94 -20.17
N CYS A 200 1.92 -8.39 -20.93
CA CYS A 200 2.52 -9.70 -20.76
C CYS A 200 3.60 -9.61 -19.69
N ALA A 201 3.69 -10.61 -18.83
CA ALA A 201 4.78 -10.81 -17.90
C ALA A 201 5.25 -12.28 -18.00
N ALA A 202 6.56 -12.44 -18.13
CA ALA A 202 7.22 -13.73 -18.04
C ALA A 202 8.07 -13.73 -16.77
N HIS A 203 7.84 -14.71 -15.91
CA HIS A 203 8.62 -14.94 -14.69
C HIS A 203 9.34 -16.28 -14.86
N TYR A 204 10.64 -16.24 -14.80
CA TYR A 204 11.48 -17.43 -14.79
C TYR A 204 12.12 -17.57 -13.42
N LYS A 205 11.88 -18.67 -12.76
CA LYS A 205 12.43 -18.97 -11.43
C LYS A 205 12.51 -20.48 -11.22
N ASP A 206 13.66 -20.96 -10.72
CA ASP A 206 13.86 -22.38 -10.36
C ASP A 206 13.45 -23.34 -11.49
N GLU A 207 13.86 -23.04 -12.73
CA GLU A 207 13.56 -23.80 -13.94
C GLU A 207 12.08 -23.79 -14.36
N GLU A 208 11.24 -23.06 -13.65
CA GLU A 208 9.85 -22.84 -14.00
C GLU A 208 9.67 -21.49 -14.71
N LEU A 209 9.00 -21.52 -15.87
CA LEU A 209 8.60 -20.33 -16.62
C LEU A 209 7.09 -20.11 -16.45
N GLU A 210 6.73 -19.04 -15.78
CA GLU A 210 5.36 -18.56 -15.68
C GLU A 210 5.10 -17.43 -16.67
N LEU A 211 4.16 -17.65 -17.59
CA LEU A 211 3.68 -16.63 -18.51
C LEU A 211 2.31 -16.14 -18.05
N ARG A 212 2.20 -14.84 -17.91
CA ARG A 212 0.97 -14.16 -17.47
C ARG A 212 0.63 -13.04 -18.43
N TYR A 213 -0.57 -13.05 -18.96
CA TYR A 213 -1.14 -11.93 -19.72
C TYR A 213 -2.16 -11.20 -18.84
N SER A 214 -2.18 -9.90 -18.84
CA SER A 214 -3.11 -9.07 -18.06
C SER A 214 -3.77 -8.05 -18.96
N TYR A 215 -4.97 -8.39 -19.42
CA TYR A 215 -5.87 -7.42 -20.05
C TYR A 215 -6.72 -6.73 -18.98
N LYS A 216 -6.77 -5.40 -19.03
CA LYS A 216 -7.59 -4.61 -18.12
C LYS A 216 -8.22 -3.46 -18.88
N ASP A 217 -9.54 -3.41 -18.79
CA ASP A 217 -10.39 -2.31 -19.23
C ASP A 217 -11.24 -1.82 -18.04
N GLU A 218 -12.01 -0.76 -18.22
CA GLU A 218 -12.89 -0.21 -17.17
C GLU A 218 -13.91 -1.24 -16.67
N ALA A 219 -14.49 -2.04 -17.57
CA ALA A 219 -15.51 -3.04 -17.26
C ALA A 219 -14.96 -4.45 -17.08
N LEU A 220 -13.81 -4.79 -17.69
CA LEU A 220 -13.30 -6.13 -17.81
C LEU A 220 -11.84 -6.24 -17.40
N SER A 221 -11.52 -7.29 -16.67
CA SER A 221 -10.13 -7.71 -16.46
C SER A 221 -10.04 -9.22 -16.67
N PHE A 222 -9.14 -9.64 -17.55
CA PHE A 222 -8.88 -11.04 -17.86
C PHE A 222 -7.39 -11.32 -17.73
N ILE A 223 -7.03 -12.32 -16.94
CA ILE A 223 -5.65 -12.62 -16.59
C ILE A 223 -5.43 -14.13 -16.69
N PRO A 224 -5.12 -14.67 -17.88
CA PRO A 224 -4.62 -16.03 -18.02
C PRO A 224 -3.18 -16.14 -17.56
N LYS A 225 -2.84 -17.32 -17.03
CA LYS A 225 -1.54 -17.69 -16.53
C LYS A 225 -1.23 -19.12 -16.99
N VAL A 226 -0.04 -19.34 -17.50
CA VAL A 226 0.49 -20.65 -17.90
C VAL A 226 1.85 -20.84 -17.26
N SER A 227 2.09 -21.98 -16.67
CA SER A 227 3.39 -22.37 -16.11
C SER A 227 3.98 -23.53 -16.94
N TRP A 228 5.27 -23.47 -17.20
CA TRP A 228 6.05 -24.50 -17.89
C TRP A 228 7.26 -24.88 -17.02
N PRO A 229 7.62 -26.16 -16.79
CA PRO A 229 7.12 -27.38 -17.46
C PRO A 229 5.87 -28.01 -16.83
N SER A 230 5.36 -27.46 -15.71
CA SER A 230 4.20 -28.02 -15.01
C SER A 230 2.92 -28.05 -15.88
N ASN A 231 2.87 -27.29 -16.97
CA ASN A 231 1.70 -27.12 -17.85
C ASN A 231 0.44 -26.64 -17.12
N ALA A 232 0.59 -26.11 -15.90
CA ALA A 232 -0.53 -25.60 -15.14
C ALA A 232 -1.10 -24.37 -15.82
N LEU A 233 -2.39 -24.42 -16.12
CA LEU A 233 -3.13 -23.34 -16.76
C LEU A 233 -4.22 -22.83 -15.83
N SER A 234 -4.21 -21.54 -15.54
CA SER A 234 -5.24 -20.90 -14.74
C SER A 234 -5.63 -19.54 -15.32
N PHE A 235 -6.82 -19.06 -15.00
CA PHE A 235 -7.22 -17.72 -15.36
C PHE A 235 -8.05 -17.03 -14.27
N ALA A 236 -7.89 -15.72 -14.19
CA ALA A 236 -8.71 -14.86 -13.37
C ALA A 236 -9.50 -13.90 -14.27
N PHE A 237 -10.79 -13.82 -14.02
CA PHE A 237 -11.73 -12.99 -14.74
C PHE A 237 -12.44 -12.06 -13.75
N LYS A 238 -12.54 -10.77 -14.08
CA LYS A 238 -13.32 -9.80 -13.30
C LYS A 238 -14.14 -8.94 -14.24
N ARG A 239 -15.43 -8.83 -13.98
CA ARG A 239 -16.34 -8.00 -14.75
C ARG A 239 -17.12 -7.06 -13.87
N ARG A 240 -17.22 -5.81 -14.28
CA ARG A 240 -18.14 -4.83 -13.71
C ARG A 240 -19.38 -4.77 -14.61
N PHE A 241 -20.55 -4.95 -14.03
CA PHE A 241 -21.85 -4.83 -14.74
C PHE A 241 -22.46 -3.44 -14.57
N GLY A 242 -21.81 -2.57 -13.79
CA GLY A 242 -22.21 -1.21 -13.48
C GLY A 242 -21.33 -0.62 -12.39
N PRO A 243 -21.65 0.54 -11.85
CA PRO A 243 -20.87 1.17 -10.80
C PRO A 243 -20.91 0.40 -9.47
N SER A 244 -21.99 -0.36 -9.23
CA SER A 244 -22.26 -1.08 -7.98
C SER A 244 -21.85 -2.55 -8.01
N ASP A 245 -21.89 -3.20 -9.19
CA ASP A 245 -21.85 -4.65 -9.35
C ASP A 245 -20.54 -5.14 -9.94
N LYS A 246 -19.96 -6.15 -9.30
CA LYS A 246 -18.73 -6.77 -9.74
C LYS A 246 -18.73 -8.27 -9.49
N LEU A 247 -18.44 -9.02 -10.55
CA LEU A 247 -18.15 -10.45 -10.49
C LEU A 247 -16.65 -10.67 -10.62
N SER A 248 -16.09 -11.53 -9.79
CA SER A 248 -14.73 -12.05 -9.90
C SER A 248 -14.80 -13.56 -9.97
N TYR A 249 -14.10 -14.14 -10.90
CA TYR A 249 -14.05 -15.58 -11.12
C TYR A 249 -12.60 -15.99 -11.32
N TRP A 250 -12.19 -17.09 -10.74
CA TRP A 250 -10.90 -17.71 -10.91
C TRP A 250 -11.11 -19.19 -11.18
N TYR A 251 -10.30 -19.74 -12.06
CA TYR A 251 -10.34 -21.15 -12.43
C TYR A 251 -8.94 -21.68 -12.66
N ASP A 252 -8.67 -22.84 -12.12
CA ASP A 252 -7.48 -23.62 -12.35
C ASP A 252 -7.85 -24.87 -13.12
N LEU A 253 -7.27 -25.06 -14.31
CA LEU A 253 -7.61 -26.16 -15.17
C LEU A 253 -6.95 -27.46 -14.74
N ASP A 254 -5.85 -27.40 -14.02
CA ASP A 254 -5.10 -28.57 -13.59
C ASP A 254 -5.80 -29.28 -12.42
N SER A 255 -6.12 -28.53 -11.38
CA SER A 255 -6.86 -29.05 -10.21
C SER A 255 -8.38 -29.11 -10.42
N ASN A 256 -8.90 -28.48 -11.49
CA ASN A 256 -10.33 -28.23 -11.72
C ASN A 256 -11.00 -27.43 -10.61
N ASP A 257 -10.20 -26.63 -9.88
CA ASP A 257 -10.70 -25.76 -8.83
C ASP A 257 -11.15 -24.41 -9.37
N TRP A 258 -12.22 -23.88 -8.80
CA TRP A 258 -12.68 -22.56 -9.15
C TRP A 258 -13.25 -21.81 -7.96
N SER A 259 -13.19 -20.51 -8.04
CA SER A 259 -13.85 -19.64 -7.09
C SER A 259 -14.59 -18.51 -7.80
N ALA A 260 -15.76 -18.18 -7.28
CA ALA A 260 -16.58 -17.09 -7.78
C ALA A 260 -16.96 -16.15 -6.65
N VAL A 261 -16.80 -14.85 -6.85
CA VAL A 261 -17.17 -13.83 -5.87
C VAL A 261 -17.97 -12.73 -6.55
N TYR A 262 -19.20 -12.58 -6.13
CA TYR A 262 -20.04 -11.44 -6.49
C TYR A 262 -19.97 -10.38 -5.43
N LYS A 263 -19.86 -9.13 -5.84
CA LYS A 263 -19.86 -7.95 -4.96
C LYS A 263 -20.88 -6.94 -5.44
N HIS A 264 -21.75 -6.52 -4.55
CA HIS A 264 -22.67 -5.40 -4.74
C HIS A 264 -22.38 -4.29 -3.73
N THR A 265 -22.46 -3.03 -4.17
CA THR A 265 -22.21 -1.86 -3.32
C THR A 265 -23.42 -0.96 -3.34
N TYR A 266 -24.08 -0.80 -2.19
CA TYR A 266 -25.21 0.11 -2.00
C TYR A 266 -24.68 1.44 -1.43
N GLY A 267 -24.68 2.49 -2.21
CA GLY A 267 -24.18 3.79 -1.78
C GLY A 267 -22.71 3.75 -1.33
N LYS A 268 -22.41 4.47 -0.24
CA LYS A 268 -21.03 4.56 0.31
C LYS A 268 -20.79 3.57 1.45
N ASP A 269 -21.83 3.18 2.16
CA ASP A 269 -21.72 2.59 3.48
C ASP A 269 -22.04 1.09 3.53
N LEU A 270 -22.69 0.55 2.50
CA LEU A 270 -23.13 -0.83 2.49
C LEU A 270 -22.50 -1.62 1.34
N LYS A 271 -21.87 -2.76 1.65
CA LYS A 271 -21.27 -3.64 0.65
C LYS A 271 -21.65 -5.10 0.97
N LEU A 272 -22.27 -5.73 0.01
CA LEU A 272 -22.55 -7.17 0.03
C LEU A 272 -21.51 -7.89 -0.82
N LYS A 273 -20.99 -9.01 -0.31
CA LYS A 273 -20.19 -9.96 -1.07
C LYS A 273 -20.72 -11.34 -0.81
N ALA A 274 -20.82 -12.14 -1.84
CA ALA A 274 -21.11 -13.56 -1.75
C ALA A 274 -20.14 -14.31 -2.63
N GLY A 275 -19.70 -15.46 -2.21
CA GLY A 275 -18.73 -16.25 -2.94
C GLY A 275 -18.87 -17.74 -2.64
N TYR A 276 -18.24 -18.49 -3.54
CA TYR A 276 -18.07 -19.93 -3.43
C TYR A 276 -16.66 -20.31 -3.86
N ASP A 277 -16.05 -21.23 -3.14
CA ASP A 277 -14.73 -21.76 -3.41
C ASP A 277 -14.79 -23.29 -3.42
N THR A 278 -14.40 -23.91 -4.53
CA THR A 278 -14.46 -25.37 -4.68
C THR A 278 -13.34 -26.05 -3.90
N LYS A 279 -12.17 -25.43 -3.81
CA LYS A 279 -11.02 -25.99 -3.12
C LYS A 279 -11.28 -26.11 -1.62
N GLU A 280 -11.85 -25.07 -1.05
CA GLU A 280 -12.24 -25.06 0.37
C GLU A 280 -13.65 -25.64 0.59
N ARG A 281 -14.39 -25.95 -0.49
CA ARG A 281 -15.79 -26.39 -0.47
C ARG A 281 -16.68 -25.50 0.39
N LEU A 282 -16.45 -24.19 0.29
CA LEU A 282 -17.02 -23.19 1.18
C LEU A 282 -17.87 -22.18 0.42
N SER A 283 -19.15 -22.08 0.78
CA SER A 283 -20.01 -20.97 0.41
C SER A 283 -19.96 -19.90 1.49
N TRP A 284 -19.90 -18.65 1.11
CA TRP A 284 -19.92 -17.57 2.09
C TRP A 284 -20.66 -16.33 1.58
N ALA A 285 -21.24 -15.60 2.50
CA ALA A 285 -21.83 -14.29 2.24
C ALA A 285 -21.38 -13.32 3.33
N SER A 286 -21.02 -12.11 2.96
CA SER A 286 -20.61 -11.09 3.91
C SER A 286 -21.25 -9.74 3.63
N LEU A 287 -21.76 -9.12 4.67
CA LEU A 287 -22.34 -7.79 4.67
C LEU A 287 -21.41 -6.84 5.42
N TRP A 288 -21.02 -5.77 4.77
CA TRP A 288 -20.19 -4.72 5.36
C TRP A 288 -21.02 -3.45 5.52
N VAL A 289 -21.02 -2.90 6.73
CA VAL A 289 -21.71 -1.65 7.08
C VAL A 289 -20.70 -0.65 7.58
N GLY A 290 -20.71 0.56 7.06
CA GLY A 290 -19.85 1.67 7.48
C GLY A 290 -18.94 2.22 6.38
N ASP A 291 -18.63 3.50 6.47
CA ASP A 291 -17.79 4.22 5.53
C ASP A 291 -16.30 4.18 5.94
N GLU A 292 -15.46 3.65 5.06
CA GLU A 292 -13.99 3.75 5.18
C GLU A 292 -13.43 5.03 4.53
N GLY A 293 -14.21 5.65 3.64
CA GLY A 293 -13.73 6.69 2.72
C GLY A 293 -13.79 8.12 3.26
N GLY A 294 -14.55 8.37 4.33
CA GLY A 294 -14.71 9.72 4.89
C GLY A 294 -13.38 10.36 5.27
N LYS A 295 -13.19 11.64 4.94
CA LYS A 295 -11.98 12.38 5.33
C LYS A 295 -11.94 12.53 6.86
N ALA A 296 -10.75 12.39 7.47
CA ALA A 296 -10.55 12.48 8.92
C ALA A 296 -11.09 13.77 9.57
N LYS A 297 -11.15 14.86 8.78
CA LYS A 297 -11.68 16.16 9.23
C LYS A 297 -13.19 16.17 9.45
N THR A 298 -13.95 15.31 8.76
CA THR A 298 -15.43 15.31 8.81
C THR A 298 -16.00 14.20 9.71
N ALA A 299 -15.22 13.18 9.99
CA ALA A 299 -15.62 12.07 10.85
C ALA A 299 -14.41 11.58 11.65
N PRO A 300 -14.15 12.13 12.85
CA PRO A 300 -13.01 11.76 13.67
C PRO A 300 -13.06 10.30 14.14
N MET A 301 -14.24 9.71 14.16
CA MET A 301 -14.45 8.31 14.51
C MET A 301 -15.12 7.60 13.35
N LYS A 302 -14.50 6.52 12.89
CA LYS A 302 -15.02 5.66 11.83
C LYS A 302 -15.23 4.25 12.36
N MET A 303 -16.39 3.71 12.10
CA MET A 303 -16.73 2.35 12.48
C MET A 303 -17.16 1.56 11.24
N LYS A 304 -16.72 0.32 11.18
CA LYS A 304 -17.08 -0.63 10.13
C LYS A 304 -17.41 -1.95 10.78
N VAL A 305 -18.54 -2.53 10.43
CA VAL A 305 -18.98 -3.83 10.89
C VAL A 305 -19.09 -4.76 9.70
N GLN A 306 -18.62 -5.97 9.85
CA GLN A 306 -18.79 -7.05 8.89
C GLN A 306 -19.57 -8.17 9.59
N PHE A 307 -20.58 -8.66 8.93
CA PHE A 307 -21.22 -9.94 9.23
C PHE A 307 -20.86 -10.89 8.11
N MET A 308 -20.46 -12.11 8.43
CA MET A 308 -20.06 -13.11 7.46
C MET A 308 -20.67 -14.45 7.84
N LEU A 309 -21.46 -15.01 6.94
CA LEU A 309 -21.98 -16.36 7.03
C LEU A 309 -21.08 -17.27 6.19
N GLN A 310 -20.56 -18.31 6.79
CA GLN A 310 -19.81 -19.37 6.15
C GLN A 310 -20.60 -20.67 6.23
N VAL A 311 -20.72 -21.36 5.10
CA VAL A 311 -21.46 -22.62 4.98
C VAL A 311 -20.59 -23.62 4.25
N PRO A 312 -19.93 -24.55 4.98
CA PRO A 312 -19.22 -25.67 4.36
C PRO A 312 -20.20 -26.55 3.58
N GLN A 313 -19.77 -27.00 2.42
CA GLN A 313 -20.61 -27.84 1.55
C GLN A 313 -20.81 -29.23 2.14
N ASP A 314 -19.77 -29.76 2.80
CA ASP A 314 -19.77 -31.14 3.31
C ASP A 314 -20.59 -31.27 4.61
N ASP A 315 -20.73 -30.19 5.37
CA ASP A 315 -21.56 -30.17 6.59
C ASP A 315 -22.25 -28.81 6.79
N ILE A 316 -23.46 -28.71 6.30
CA ILE A 316 -24.30 -27.49 6.44
C ILE A 316 -24.58 -27.18 7.92
N ARG A 317 -24.52 -28.16 8.83
CA ARG A 317 -24.76 -27.96 10.28
C ARG A 317 -23.61 -27.24 10.94
N SER A 318 -22.42 -27.25 10.34
CA SER A 318 -21.27 -26.50 10.80
C SER A 318 -21.24 -25.05 10.28
N ALA A 319 -22.37 -24.56 9.75
CA ALA A 319 -22.48 -23.17 9.31
C ALA A 319 -22.16 -22.21 10.46
N ALA A 320 -21.27 -21.26 10.20
CA ALA A 320 -20.81 -20.29 11.19
C ALA A 320 -21.21 -18.87 10.80
N LEU A 321 -21.76 -18.14 11.77
CA LEU A 321 -21.96 -16.70 11.63
C LEU A 321 -20.84 -15.97 12.37
N LEU A 322 -20.02 -15.29 11.62
CA LEU A 322 -18.88 -14.54 12.11
C LEU A 322 -19.16 -13.05 12.02
N PHE A 323 -18.59 -12.29 12.94
CA PHE A 323 -18.66 -10.85 12.85
C PHE A 323 -17.30 -10.22 13.16
N ARG A 324 -17.03 -9.11 12.51
CA ARG A 324 -15.83 -8.32 12.70
C ARG A 324 -16.20 -6.85 12.85
N VAL A 325 -15.71 -6.24 13.91
CA VAL A 325 -15.95 -4.82 14.18
C VAL A 325 -14.63 -4.09 14.16
N LYS A 326 -14.55 -3.06 13.33
CA LYS A 326 -13.36 -2.20 13.23
C LYS A 326 -13.73 -0.78 13.56
N LYS A 327 -13.01 -0.19 14.49
CA LYS A 327 -13.19 1.19 14.93
C LYS A 327 -11.85 1.94 14.78
N ARG A 328 -11.92 3.15 14.25
CA ARG A 328 -10.76 3.99 14.01
C ARG A 328 -10.99 5.38 14.59
N TRP A 329 -9.99 5.89 15.28
CA TRP A 329 -9.91 7.26 15.78
C TRP A 329 -8.71 7.94 15.15
N ASP A 330 -8.91 9.12 14.61
CA ASP A 330 -7.87 10.02 14.12
C ASP A 330 -7.84 11.23 15.08
N ILE A 331 -6.78 11.34 15.88
CA ILE A 331 -6.60 12.33 16.98
C ILE A 331 -5.61 13.41 16.53
#